data_b0d367dd9b54ce8b04eb4c349e29b523
#
_entry.id   b0d367dd9b54ce8b04eb4c349e29b523
#
_cell.length_a   1.000
_cell.length_b   1.000
_cell.length_c   1.000
_cell.angle_alpha   90.00
_cell.angle_beta   90.00
_cell.angle_gamma   90.00
#
_symmetry.space_group_name_H-M   'P 1'
#
loop_
_entity.id
_entity.type
_entity.pdbx_description
1 polymer ?
#
loop_
_entity_poly.entity_id
_entity_poly.type
_entity_poly.pdbx_seq_one_letter_code
_entity_poly.pdbx_strand_id
1 'polypeptide(L)'
;MAPKNPVKRIAAALDAFDHADGPISRLDAARRLREAADELEAAQVEAARHAGATWIEIGACYGLTKQGAQQRFRAPPNDVKAMMREPKRKEPGS
;
A
#
# COMPACT_ATOMS: atom_id res chain seq x y z
N MET A 1 -13.35 17.08 -7.43
CA MET A 1 -12.10 16.45 -7.86
C MET A 1 -11.35 15.90 -6.66
N ALA A 2 -10.86 14.69 -6.75
CA ALA A 2 -10.17 14.07 -5.62
C ALA A 2 -8.81 14.72 -5.41
N PRO A 3 -8.41 14.96 -4.17
CA PRO A 3 -7.08 15.51 -3.89
C PRO A 3 -6.00 14.50 -4.26
N LYS A 4 -4.85 15.02 -4.65
CA LYS A 4 -3.73 14.15 -4.98
C LYS A 4 -2.98 13.67 -3.76
N ASN A 5 -3.03 14.44 -2.68
CA ASN A 5 -2.34 14.09 -1.47
C ASN A 5 -3.05 12.89 -0.81
N PRO A 6 -2.35 11.78 -0.58
CA PRO A 6 -3.01 10.60 -0.02
C PRO A 6 -3.59 10.82 1.37
N VAL A 7 -2.97 11.67 2.19
CA VAL A 7 -3.53 11.97 3.49
C VAL A 7 -4.89 12.66 3.36
N LYS A 8 -4.98 13.59 2.44
CA LYS A 8 -6.25 14.29 2.20
C LYS A 8 -7.30 13.35 1.62
N ARG A 9 -6.88 12.41 0.79
CA ARG A 9 -7.82 11.43 0.25
C ARG A 9 -8.32 10.48 1.31
N ILE A 10 -7.47 10.14 2.28
CA ILE A 10 -7.92 9.33 3.41
C ILE A 10 -8.99 10.08 4.19
N ALA A 11 -8.74 11.36 4.47
CA ALA A 11 -9.72 12.17 5.19
C ALA A 11 -11.04 12.27 4.41
N ALA A 12 -10.94 12.45 3.10
CA ALA A 12 -12.13 12.52 2.26
C ALA A 12 -12.90 11.20 2.25
N ALA A 13 -12.18 10.08 2.24
CA ALA A 13 -12.84 8.78 2.25
C ALA A 13 -13.51 8.50 3.59
N LEU A 14 -12.89 8.92 4.68
CA LEU A 14 -13.52 8.79 6.00
C LEU A 14 -14.80 9.62 6.07
N ASP A 15 -14.75 10.83 5.55
CA ASP A 15 -15.93 11.67 5.51
C ASP A 15 -17.01 11.05 4.65
N ALA A 16 -16.63 10.51 3.51
CA ALA A 16 -17.59 9.83 2.64
C ALA A 16 -18.22 8.63 3.33
N PHE A 17 -17.44 7.89 4.12
CA PHE A 17 -17.97 6.77 4.87
C PHE A 17 -19.02 7.24 5.89
N ASP A 18 -18.70 8.31 6.59
CA ASP A 18 -19.61 8.84 7.62
C ASP A 18 -20.93 9.31 7.01
N HIS A 19 -20.90 9.82 5.79
CA HIS A 19 -22.09 10.35 5.14
C HIS A 19 -22.74 9.37 4.17
N ALA A 20 -22.20 8.15 4.08
CA ALA A 20 -22.76 7.15 3.19
C ALA A 20 -24.12 6.71 3.70
N ASP A 21 -25.04 6.53 2.78
CA ASP A 21 -26.42 6.21 3.16
C ASP A 21 -26.78 4.75 2.87
N GLY A 22 -25.82 3.90 2.60
CA GLY A 22 -26.12 2.50 2.39
C GLY A 22 -24.85 1.66 2.37
N PRO A 23 -25.00 0.32 2.37
CA PRO A 23 -23.84 -0.57 2.45
C PRO A 23 -22.91 -0.48 1.25
N ILE A 24 -23.45 -0.25 0.05
CA ILE A 24 -22.57 -0.14 -1.12
C ILE A 24 -21.78 1.17 -1.07
N SER A 25 -22.42 2.26 -0.66
CA SER A 25 -21.71 3.53 -0.52
C SER A 25 -20.61 3.42 0.52
N ARG A 26 -20.88 2.70 1.61
CA ARG A 26 -19.88 2.49 2.65
C ARG A 26 -18.72 1.65 2.14
N LEU A 27 -19.05 0.63 1.37
CA LEU A 27 -18.00 -0.22 0.79
C LEU A 27 -17.13 0.57 -0.16
N ASP A 28 -17.73 1.42 -0.98
CA ASP A 28 -16.96 2.24 -1.90
C ASP A 28 -16.03 3.19 -1.16
N ALA A 29 -16.53 3.80 -0.08
CA ALA A 29 -15.68 4.67 0.74
C ALA A 29 -14.53 3.90 1.37
N ALA A 30 -14.80 2.68 1.84
CA ALA A 30 -13.75 1.84 2.42
C ALA A 30 -12.70 1.45 1.39
N ARG A 31 -13.13 1.17 0.17
CA ARG A 31 -12.20 0.85 -0.91
C ARG A 31 -11.28 2.03 -1.22
N ARG A 32 -11.85 3.22 -1.29
CA ARG A 32 -11.05 4.43 -1.54
C ARG A 32 -10.08 4.69 -0.40
N LEU A 33 -10.52 4.44 0.83
CA LEU A 33 -9.66 4.60 1.99
C LEU A 33 -8.44 3.67 1.89
N ARG A 34 -8.69 2.41 1.54
CA ARG A 34 -7.61 1.45 1.42
C ARG A 34 -6.62 1.86 0.32
N GLU A 35 -7.14 2.30 -0.82
CA GLU A 35 -6.27 2.71 -1.91
C GLU A 35 -5.40 3.91 -1.52
N ALA A 36 -6.00 4.88 -0.84
CA ALA A 36 -5.24 6.05 -0.41
C ALA A 36 -4.21 5.66 0.66
N ALA A 37 -4.58 4.75 1.55
CA ALA A 37 -3.65 4.28 2.57
C ALA A 37 -2.47 3.54 1.95
N ASP A 38 -2.73 2.72 0.92
CA ASP A 38 -1.66 2.03 0.22
C ASP A 38 -0.67 3.01 -0.41
N GLU A 39 -1.18 4.08 -0.99
CA GLU A 39 -0.31 5.10 -1.58
C GLU A 39 0.48 5.84 -0.52
N LEU A 40 -0.16 6.14 0.61
CA LEU A 40 0.54 6.78 1.70
C LEU A 40 1.66 5.89 2.22
N GLU A 41 1.37 4.61 2.38
CA GLU A 41 2.36 3.66 2.87
C GLU A 41 3.55 3.60 1.93
N ALA A 42 3.31 3.50 0.63
CA ALA A 42 4.40 3.44 -0.34
C ALA A 42 5.24 4.70 -0.29
N ALA A 43 4.61 5.85 -0.19
CA ALA A 43 5.32 7.13 -0.12
C ALA A 43 6.17 7.20 1.15
N GLN A 44 5.66 6.70 2.26
CA GLN A 44 6.40 6.73 3.51
C GLN A 44 7.57 5.76 3.52
N VAL A 45 7.42 4.60 2.89
CA VAL A 45 8.55 3.68 2.75
C VAL A 45 9.67 4.35 1.97
N GLU A 46 9.31 5.00 0.87
CA GLU A 46 10.31 5.67 0.06
C GLU A 46 10.97 6.81 0.83
N ALA A 47 10.19 7.59 1.55
CA ALA A 47 10.73 8.68 2.36
C ALA A 47 11.66 8.14 3.44
N ALA A 48 11.31 7.03 4.06
CA ALA A 48 12.15 6.41 5.08
C ALA A 48 13.48 5.96 4.46
N ARG A 49 13.43 5.35 3.28
CA ARG A 49 14.65 4.91 2.60
C ARG A 49 15.55 6.10 2.27
N HIS A 50 14.96 7.20 1.80
CA HIS A 50 15.72 8.41 1.51
C HIS A 50 16.37 8.98 2.77
N ALA A 51 15.72 8.80 3.91
CA ALA A 51 16.25 9.28 5.18
C ALA A 51 17.28 8.34 5.78
N GLY A 52 17.55 7.22 5.12
CA GLY A 52 18.59 6.29 5.57
C GLY A 52 18.08 5.07 6.30
N ALA A 53 16.77 4.88 6.39
CA ALA A 53 16.24 3.70 7.07
C ALA A 53 16.62 2.43 6.31
N THR A 54 16.97 1.40 7.06
CA THR A 54 17.33 0.12 6.46
C THR A 54 16.10 -0.74 6.29
N TRP A 55 16.22 -1.75 5.43
CA TRP A 55 15.13 -2.70 5.28
C TRP A 55 14.85 -3.48 6.56
N ILE A 56 15.89 -3.65 7.40
CA ILE A 56 15.68 -4.27 8.72
C ILE A 56 14.73 -3.41 9.55
N GLU A 57 14.98 -2.10 9.57
CA GLU A 57 14.15 -1.18 10.34
C GLU A 57 12.72 -1.14 9.80
N ILE A 58 12.59 -1.08 8.49
CA ILE A 58 11.28 -1.05 7.87
C ILE A 58 10.54 -2.36 8.15
N GLY A 59 11.24 -3.48 8.00
CA GLY A 59 10.64 -4.78 8.27
C GLY A 59 10.15 -4.90 9.72
N ALA A 60 10.91 -4.33 10.64
CA ALA A 60 10.52 -4.39 12.05
C ALA A 60 9.15 -3.79 12.30
N CYS A 61 8.77 -2.76 11.54
CA CYS A 61 7.46 -2.15 11.69
C CYS A 61 6.32 -3.11 11.35
N TYR A 62 6.62 -4.10 10.52
CA TYR A 62 5.61 -5.03 10.02
C TYR A 62 5.78 -6.44 10.55
N GLY A 63 6.76 -6.64 11.41
CA GLY A 63 7.07 -8.00 11.84
C GLY A 63 7.68 -8.84 10.73
N LEU A 64 8.33 -8.20 9.78
CA LEU A 64 8.93 -8.88 8.64
C LEU A 64 10.45 -8.90 8.77
N THR A 65 11.06 -9.88 8.12
CA THR A 65 12.51 -9.91 7.97
C THR A 65 12.93 -8.84 6.95
N LYS A 66 14.23 -8.59 6.87
CA LYS A 66 14.77 -7.70 5.86
C LYS A 66 14.30 -8.11 4.46
N GLN A 67 14.42 -9.40 4.17
CA GLN A 67 14.05 -9.91 2.85
C GLN A 67 12.55 -9.77 2.60
N GLY A 68 11.75 -10.05 3.62
CA GLY A 68 10.31 -9.89 3.50
C GLY A 68 9.91 -8.45 3.22
N ALA A 69 10.57 -7.50 3.89
CA ALA A 69 10.30 -6.09 3.66
C ALA A 69 10.68 -5.69 2.24
N GLN A 70 11.83 -6.18 1.77
CA GLN A 70 12.26 -5.87 0.41
C GLN A 70 11.27 -6.39 -0.62
N GLN A 71 10.78 -7.60 -0.41
CA GLN A 71 9.83 -8.18 -1.36
C GLN A 71 8.51 -7.43 -1.35
N ARG A 72 8.07 -6.99 -0.19
CA ARG A 72 6.79 -6.32 -0.09
C ARG A 72 6.83 -4.92 -0.71
N PHE A 73 7.93 -4.17 -0.52
CA PHE A 73 7.92 -2.75 -0.84
C PHE A 73 8.80 -2.33 -2.00
N ARG A 74 9.61 -3.22 -2.52
CA ARG A 74 10.50 -2.85 -3.63
C ARG A 74 9.85 -2.93 -4.99
N ALA A 75 8.94 -3.85 -5.16
CA ALA A 75 8.35 -4.07 -6.47
C ALA A 75 7.38 -2.94 -6.80
N PRO A 76 7.60 -2.22 -7.89
CA PRO A 76 6.63 -1.23 -8.32
C PRO A 76 5.36 -1.91 -8.80
N PRO A 77 4.26 -1.18 -8.89
CA PRO A 77 2.99 -1.77 -9.31
C PRO A 77 3.05 -2.54 -10.61
N ASN A 78 3.86 -2.08 -11.54
CA ASN A 78 4.00 -2.77 -12.82
C ASN A 78 4.59 -4.15 -12.65
N ASP A 79 5.55 -4.25 -11.74
CA ASP A 79 6.21 -5.52 -11.50
C ASP A 79 5.31 -6.49 -10.79
N VAL A 80 4.39 -5.98 -10.00
CA VAL A 80 3.43 -6.85 -9.34
C VAL A 80 2.64 -7.64 -10.37
N LYS A 81 2.22 -6.99 -11.44
CA LYS A 81 1.52 -7.71 -12.49
C LYS A 81 2.39 -8.77 -13.11
N ALA A 82 3.65 -8.44 -13.36
CA ALA A 82 4.55 -9.42 -13.93
C ALA A 82 4.72 -10.61 -13.02
N MET A 83 4.84 -10.37 -11.74
CA MET A 83 5.00 -11.45 -10.79
C MET A 83 3.78 -12.33 -10.72
N MET A 84 2.63 -11.76 -10.87
CA MET A 84 1.41 -12.54 -10.83
C MET A 84 1.25 -13.41 -12.05
N ARG A 85 1.84 -13.00 -13.15
CA ARG A 85 1.77 -13.79 -14.38
C ARG A 85 2.69 -14.99 -14.36
N GLU A 86 3.69 -14.98 -13.50
CA GLU A 86 4.64 -16.07 -13.48
C GLU A 86 4.68 -16.72 -12.15
N PRO A 87 3.66 -17.17 -11.72
CA PRO A 87 3.67 -17.83 -10.44
C PRO A 87 4.36 -19.13 -10.55
N LYS A 88 4.98 -18.89 -10.87
CA LYS A 88 5.53 -19.66 -11.01
C LYS A 88 6.72 -19.65 -10.70
N ARG A 89 7.10 -19.38 -10.65
CA ARG A 89 8.03 -19.23 -10.35
C ARG A 89 8.46 -19.26 -9.43
N LYS A 90 8.28 -19.57 -9.19
CA LYS A 90 8.64 -19.46 -8.43
C LYS A 90 8.80 -19.90 -7.81
N GLU A 91 8.56 -20.37 -8.08
CA GLU A 91 8.76 -20.76 -7.57
C GLU A 91 9.23 -21.24 -7.22
N PRO A 92 9.23 -21.45 -7.33
CA PRO A 92 9.71 -21.78 -6.80
C PRO A 92 10.15 -21.87 -6.33
N GLY A 93 9.99 -21.87 -6.53
CA GLY A 93 10.46 -21.90 -6.14
C GLY A 93 10.40 -21.93 -5.93
N SER A 94 10.15 -22.05 -6.25
CA SER A 94 10.13 -22.02 -6.00
C SER A 94 10.22 -22.00 -5.73
#